data_aa016f8d25a4ed66d2585277a749b84d
#
_entry.id   aa016f8d25a4ed66d2585277a749b84d
#
_cell.length_a   1.000
_cell.length_b   1.000
_cell.length_c   1.000
_cell.angle_alpha   90.00
_cell.angle_beta   90.00
_cell.angle_gamma   90.00
#
_symmetry.space_group_name_H-M   'P 1'
#
loop_
_entity.id
_entity.type
_entity.pdbx_description
1 polymer ?
#
loop_
_entity_poly.entity_id
_entity_poly.type
_entity_poly.pdbx_seq_one_letter_code
_entity_poly.pdbx_strand_id
1 'polypeptide(L)'
;MTRTLTIPGTLPGLNEYIAAERANRYKAAGMKRDAEQLIGLCTRSQLRGVHFTAPVSMCYTWYEPNRKRDKDNIAFARKFIQDALVAAGVLQGDGWACIDGFTDTFEVDKSNPKIQVTISNKE
;
A
#
# COMPACT_ATOMS: atom_id res chain seq x y z
N MET A 1 -16.51 -7.85 7.53
CA MET A 1 -15.72 -6.76 8.17
C MET A 1 -15.11 -5.88 7.08
N THR A 2 -15.17 -4.60 7.27
CA THR A 2 -14.56 -3.63 6.35
C THR A 2 -13.78 -2.61 7.15
N ARG A 3 -12.54 -2.34 6.74
CA ARG A 3 -11.67 -1.35 7.38
C ARG A 3 -10.97 -0.52 6.34
N THR A 4 -10.70 0.73 6.66
CA THR A 4 -9.98 1.66 5.78
C THR A 4 -8.70 2.14 6.45
N LEU A 5 -7.61 2.10 5.70
CA LEU A 5 -6.30 2.64 6.08
C LEU A 5 -6.01 3.85 5.23
N THR A 6 -5.60 4.95 5.84
CA THR A 6 -5.15 6.14 5.14
C THR A 6 -3.67 6.36 5.37
N ILE A 7 -2.90 6.45 4.28
CA ILE A 7 -1.46 6.68 4.30
C ILE A 7 -1.23 8.09 3.73
N PRO A 8 -0.65 9.02 4.49
CA PRO A 8 -0.42 10.38 3.99
C PRO A 8 0.68 10.42 2.94
N GLY A 9 0.56 11.34 2.00
CA GLY A 9 1.57 11.56 0.96
C GLY A 9 1.52 10.54 -0.16
N THR A 10 2.67 10.35 -0.80
CA THR A 10 2.85 9.38 -1.88
C THR A 10 3.90 8.36 -1.48
N LEU A 11 3.86 7.20 -2.13
CA LEU A 11 4.88 6.15 -1.95
C LEU A 11 5.74 6.07 -3.20
N PRO A 12 6.96 5.49 -3.10
CA PRO A 12 7.80 5.28 -4.27
C PRO A 12 7.08 4.47 -5.33
N GLY A 13 7.23 4.88 -6.58
CA GLY A 13 6.69 4.16 -7.72
C GLY A 13 7.68 3.16 -8.31
N LEU A 14 7.25 2.43 -9.33
CA LEU A 14 8.07 1.42 -9.99
C LEU A 14 9.36 2.00 -10.55
N ASN A 15 9.28 3.14 -11.25
CA ASN A 15 10.46 3.75 -11.88
C ASN A 15 11.51 4.17 -10.85
N GLU A 16 11.07 4.71 -9.72
CA GLU A 16 11.95 5.10 -8.61
C GLU A 16 12.63 3.87 -8.00
N TYR A 17 11.87 2.79 -7.84
CA TYR A 17 12.38 1.55 -7.27
C TYR A 17 13.40 0.90 -8.20
N ILE A 18 13.12 0.83 -9.50
CA ILE A 18 14.07 0.30 -10.50
C ILE A 18 15.34 1.13 -10.52
N ALA A 19 15.24 2.46 -10.48
CA ALA A 19 16.41 3.33 -10.43
C ALA A 19 17.25 3.08 -9.18
N ALA A 20 16.60 2.86 -8.03
CA ALA A 20 17.28 2.55 -6.77
C ALA A 20 18.01 1.20 -6.85
N GLU A 21 17.37 0.17 -7.42
CA GLU A 21 17.99 -1.15 -7.62
C GLU A 21 19.23 -1.07 -8.52
N ARG A 22 19.15 -0.28 -9.58
CA ARG A 22 20.27 -0.08 -10.51
C ARG A 22 21.43 0.68 -9.89
N ALA A 23 21.14 1.58 -8.94
CA ALA A 23 22.18 2.32 -8.21
C ALA A 23 22.95 1.38 -7.27
N ASN A 24 22.24 0.70 -6.38
CA ASN A 24 22.77 -0.38 -5.56
C ASN A 24 21.62 -1.03 -4.75
N ARG A 25 21.84 -2.28 -4.31
CA ARG A 25 20.83 -3.04 -3.57
C ARG A 25 20.46 -2.43 -2.22
N TYR A 26 21.38 -1.71 -1.58
CA TYR A 26 21.13 -1.09 -0.28
C TYR A 26 20.16 0.08 -0.40
N LYS A 27 20.22 0.81 -1.51
CA LYS A 27 19.31 1.94 -1.77
C LYS A 27 17.87 1.45 -1.96
N ALA A 28 17.68 0.40 -2.75
CA ALA A 28 16.36 -0.21 -2.95
C ALA A 28 15.80 -0.79 -1.64
N ALA A 29 16.63 -1.51 -0.88
CA ALA A 29 16.22 -2.07 0.40
C ALA A 29 15.84 -0.98 1.41
N GLY A 30 16.57 0.13 1.43
CA GLY A 30 16.26 1.29 2.27
C GLY A 30 14.94 1.94 1.90
N MET A 31 14.67 2.09 0.61
CA MET A 31 13.41 2.63 0.09
C MET A 31 12.22 1.78 0.53
N LYS A 32 12.32 0.47 0.40
CA LYS A 32 11.29 -0.48 0.84
C LYS A 32 11.07 -0.38 2.35
N ARG A 33 12.15 -0.40 3.13
CA ARG A 33 12.09 -0.31 4.58
C ARG A 33 11.40 0.98 5.04
N ASP A 34 11.75 2.12 4.45
CA ASP A 34 11.17 3.41 4.83
C ASP A 34 9.67 3.45 4.51
N ALA A 35 9.28 2.94 3.35
CA ALA A 35 7.87 2.83 2.97
C ALA A 35 7.10 1.95 3.95
N GLU A 36 7.63 0.77 4.27
CA GLU A 36 6.98 -0.16 5.19
C GLU A 36 6.91 0.37 6.62
N GLN A 37 7.90 1.16 7.06
CA GLN A 37 7.84 1.80 8.37
C GLN A 37 6.71 2.82 8.45
N LEU A 38 6.54 3.64 7.43
CA LEU A 38 5.43 4.61 7.38
C LEU A 38 4.08 3.89 7.40
N ILE A 39 3.92 2.89 6.54
CA ILE A 39 2.68 2.13 6.46
C ILE A 39 2.41 1.42 7.80
N GLY A 40 3.44 0.85 8.40
CA GLY A 40 3.34 0.19 9.71
C GLY A 40 2.87 1.13 10.81
N LEU A 41 3.37 2.36 10.84
CA LEU A 41 2.92 3.38 11.79
C LEU A 41 1.44 3.69 11.61
N CYS A 42 1.00 3.91 10.36
CA CYS A 42 -0.40 4.16 10.05
C CYS A 42 -1.28 2.97 10.44
N THR A 43 -0.80 1.76 10.18
CA THR A 43 -1.53 0.53 10.48
C THR A 43 -1.72 0.35 11.99
N ARG A 44 -0.68 0.56 12.79
CA ARG A 44 -0.77 0.48 14.25
C ARG A 44 -1.73 1.52 14.84
N SER A 45 -1.78 2.70 14.24
CA SER A 45 -2.67 3.76 14.70
C SER A 45 -4.13 3.50 14.30
N GLN A 46 -4.36 3.04 13.07
CA GLN A 46 -5.70 2.98 12.46
C GLN A 46 -6.33 1.60 12.49
N LEU A 47 -5.53 0.55 12.47
CA LEU A 47 -6.00 -0.84 12.37
C LEU A 47 -5.56 -1.69 13.56
N ARG A 48 -5.41 -1.09 14.72
CA ARG A 48 -4.97 -1.78 15.93
C ARG A 48 -5.93 -2.91 16.29
N GLY A 49 -5.39 -4.12 16.47
CA GLY A 49 -6.18 -5.30 16.82
C GLY A 49 -7.01 -5.87 15.68
N VAL A 50 -6.89 -5.34 14.47
CA VAL A 50 -7.62 -5.83 13.30
C VAL A 50 -6.83 -6.98 12.67
N HIS A 51 -7.49 -8.13 12.50
CA HIS A 51 -6.94 -9.32 11.87
C HIS A 51 -7.99 -9.93 10.96
N PHE A 52 -7.70 -10.04 9.67
CA PHE A 52 -8.58 -10.71 8.72
C PHE A 52 -8.19 -12.18 8.63
N THR A 53 -9.16 -13.07 8.82
CA THR A 53 -8.96 -14.53 8.78
C THR A 53 -9.47 -15.18 7.50
N ALA A 54 -10.28 -14.47 6.73
CA ALA A 54 -10.81 -14.93 5.45
C ALA A 54 -10.15 -14.17 4.31
N PRO A 55 -10.24 -14.64 3.05
CA PRO A 55 -9.75 -13.88 1.92
C PRO A 55 -10.37 -12.49 1.86
N VAL A 56 -9.58 -11.50 1.50
CA VAL A 56 -10.00 -10.10 1.46
C VAL A 56 -10.01 -9.57 0.03
N SER A 57 -10.88 -8.59 -0.21
CA SER A 57 -10.82 -7.72 -1.38
C SER A 57 -10.25 -6.38 -0.95
N MET A 58 -9.36 -5.82 -1.75
CA MET A 58 -8.69 -4.56 -1.45
C MET A 58 -9.02 -3.52 -2.52
N CYS A 59 -9.42 -2.33 -2.07
CA CYS A 59 -9.68 -1.20 -2.94
C CYS A 59 -8.68 -0.10 -2.60
N TYR A 60 -7.85 0.25 -3.57
CA TYR A 60 -6.86 1.31 -3.43
C TYR A 60 -7.36 2.57 -4.13
N THR A 61 -7.36 3.70 -3.43
CA THR A 61 -7.58 5.01 -4.04
C THR A 61 -6.30 5.82 -3.86
N TRP A 62 -5.69 6.17 -4.99
CA TRP A 62 -4.43 6.88 -5.05
C TRP A 62 -4.70 8.35 -5.33
N TYR A 63 -4.54 9.19 -4.31
CA TYR A 63 -4.69 10.64 -4.44
C TYR A 63 -3.31 11.24 -4.68
N GLU A 64 -3.00 11.51 -5.96
CA GLU A 64 -1.72 12.07 -6.37
C GLU A 64 -1.77 13.60 -6.39
N PRO A 65 -0.63 14.30 -6.21
CA PRO A 65 -0.61 15.75 -6.26
C PRO A 65 -0.80 16.31 -7.68
N ASN A 66 -0.58 15.47 -8.70
CA ASN A 66 -0.68 15.83 -10.13
C ASN A 66 -0.74 14.55 -10.96
N ARG A 67 -0.72 14.70 -12.29
CA ARG A 67 -0.78 13.56 -13.23
C ARG A 67 0.57 13.22 -13.88
N LYS A 68 1.68 13.52 -13.22
CA LYS A 68 3.02 13.29 -13.80
C LYS A 68 3.42 11.83 -13.85
N ARG A 69 3.02 11.03 -12.87
CA ARG A 69 3.35 9.60 -12.82
C ARG A 69 2.24 8.79 -13.48
N ASP A 70 2.62 7.79 -14.28
CA ASP A 70 1.66 6.86 -14.88
C ASP A 70 1.02 5.98 -13.81
N LYS A 71 -0.17 5.49 -14.09
CA LYS A 71 -0.97 4.71 -13.12
C LYS A 71 -0.28 3.42 -12.68
N ASP A 72 0.35 2.70 -13.59
CA ASP A 72 1.10 1.48 -13.27
C ASP A 72 2.33 1.78 -12.41
N ASN A 73 2.96 2.92 -12.63
CA ASN A 73 4.07 3.39 -11.80
C ASN A 73 3.60 3.64 -10.37
N ILE A 74 2.47 4.32 -10.21
CA ILE A 74 1.87 4.62 -8.89
C ILE A 74 1.45 3.32 -8.19
N ALA A 75 0.70 2.47 -8.88
CA ALA A 75 0.09 1.27 -8.29
C ALA A 75 1.10 0.19 -7.89
N PHE A 76 2.34 0.27 -8.36
CA PHE A 76 3.42 -0.60 -7.90
C PHE A 76 3.53 -0.64 -6.38
N ALA A 77 3.25 0.47 -5.72
CA ALA A 77 3.37 0.59 -4.25
C ALA A 77 2.38 -0.30 -3.48
N ARG A 78 1.41 -0.95 -4.15
CA ARG A 78 0.58 -1.98 -3.52
C ARG A 78 1.45 -3.04 -2.85
N LYS A 79 2.59 -3.38 -3.45
CA LYS A 79 3.52 -4.37 -2.90
C LYS A 79 4.01 -3.97 -1.51
N PHE A 80 4.40 -2.73 -1.32
CA PHE A 80 4.84 -2.22 -0.02
C PHE A 80 3.70 -2.27 1.00
N ILE A 81 2.49 -1.90 0.58
CA ILE A 81 1.31 -1.86 1.45
C ILE A 81 0.93 -3.28 1.89
N GLN A 82 0.85 -4.23 0.96
CA GLN A 82 0.49 -5.61 1.28
C GLN A 82 1.53 -6.25 2.19
N ASP A 83 2.81 -6.08 1.91
CA ASP A 83 3.88 -6.62 2.74
C ASP A 83 3.84 -6.04 4.16
N ALA A 84 3.58 -4.75 4.30
CA ALA A 84 3.47 -4.10 5.61
C ALA A 84 2.24 -4.59 6.39
N LEU A 85 1.11 -4.79 5.72
CA LEU A 85 -0.11 -5.31 6.36
C LEU A 85 0.07 -6.77 6.82
N VAL A 86 0.80 -7.58 6.06
CA VAL A 86 1.15 -8.93 6.47
C VAL A 86 2.07 -8.91 7.70
N ALA A 87 3.10 -8.05 7.66
CA ALA A 87 4.04 -7.92 8.77
C ALA A 87 3.35 -7.45 10.06
N ALA A 88 2.32 -6.62 9.93
CA ALA A 88 1.53 -6.14 11.08
C ALA A 88 0.47 -7.13 11.56
N GLY A 89 0.28 -8.24 10.87
CA GLY A 89 -0.71 -9.25 11.23
C GLY A 89 -2.15 -8.90 10.83
N VAL A 90 -2.36 -7.82 10.07
CA VAL A 90 -3.70 -7.46 9.57
C VAL A 90 -4.16 -8.45 8.51
N LEU A 91 -3.23 -8.88 7.64
CA LEU A 91 -3.45 -9.94 6.67
C LEU A 91 -2.62 -11.15 7.07
N GLN A 92 -3.13 -12.36 6.80
CA GLN A 92 -2.38 -13.59 7.04
C GLN A 92 -1.27 -13.82 6.02
N GLY A 93 -1.46 -13.31 4.81
CA GLY A 93 -0.52 -13.41 3.71
C GLY A 93 -1.02 -12.60 2.53
N ASP A 94 -0.28 -12.63 1.42
CA ASP A 94 -0.62 -11.91 0.20
C ASP A 94 -0.84 -12.86 -1.00
N GLY A 95 -0.93 -14.14 -0.75
CA GLY A 95 -1.17 -15.15 -1.78
C GLY A 95 -2.64 -15.31 -2.16
N TRP A 96 -2.91 -16.27 -3.03
CA TRP A 96 -4.25 -16.53 -3.58
C TRP A 96 -5.29 -16.83 -2.52
N ALA A 97 -4.89 -17.50 -1.43
CA ALA A 97 -5.83 -17.87 -0.37
C ALA A 97 -6.17 -16.69 0.56
N CYS A 98 -5.41 -15.61 0.51
CA CYS A 98 -5.56 -14.48 1.41
C CYS A 98 -6.15 -13.26 0.74
N ILE A 99 -5.89 -13.06 -0.55
CA ILE A 99 -6.38 -11.91 -1.31
C ILE A 99 -7.17 -12.40 -2.51
N ASP A 100 -8.48 -12.13 -2.52
CA ASP A 100 -9.36 -12.45 -3.64
C ASP A 100 -9.08 -11.58 -4.85
N GLY A 101 -8.78 -10.32 -4.62
CA GLY A 101 -8.51 -9.38 -5.68
C GLY A 101 -8.35 -7.97 -5.16
N PHE A 102 -7.99 -7.07 -6.06
CA PHE A 102 -7.87 -5.66 -5.72
C PHE A 102 -8.24 -4.79 -6.92
N THR A 103 -8.65 -3.57 -6.62
CA THR A 103 -8.96 -2.53 -7.61
C THR A 103 -8.19 -1.26 -7.29
N ASP A 104 -7.93 -0.46 -8.30
CA ASP A 104 -7.25 0.83 -8.17
C ASP A 104 -8.11 1.93 -8.76
N THR A 105 -8.21 3.03 -8.03
CA THR A 105 -8.83 4.28 -8.49
C THR A 105 -7.80 5.39 -8.32
N PHE A 106 -7.71 6.29 -9.28
CA PHE A 106 -6.69 7.35 -9.31
C PHE A 106 -7.37 8.70 -9.35
N GLU A 107 -7.01 9.55 -8.40
CA GLU A 107 -7.56 10.90 -8.24
C GLU A 107 -6.41 11.89 -8.08
N VAL A 108 -6.69 13.17 -8.32
CA VAL A 108 -5.74 14.24 -8.05
C VAL A 108 -6.22 15.04 -6.84
N ASP A 109 -5.34 15.17 -5.85
CA ASP A 109 -5.56 16.03 -4.69
C ASP A 109 -4.26 16.76 -4.39
N LYS A 110 -4.12 17.93 -4.99
CA LYS A 110 -2.89 18.72 -4.94
C LYS A 110 -2.50 19.12 -3.51
N SER A 111 -3.50 19.44 -2.69
CA SER A 111 -3.26 19.96 -1.34
C SER A 111 -3.08 18.87 -0.29
N ASN A 112 -3.57 17.65 -0.56
CA ASN A 112 -3.53 16.57 0.42
C ASN A 112 -3.38 15.21 -0.25
N PRO A 113 -2.23 14.94 -0.90
CA PRO A 113 -1.98 13.61 -1.48
C PRO A 113 -2.02 12.55 -0.39
N LYS A 114 -2.60 11.41 -0.72
CA LYS A 114 -2.72 10.29 0.23
C LYS A 114 -3.07 9.01 -0.51
N ILE A 115 -3.03 7.91 0.20
CA ILE A 115 -3.49 6.61 -0.32
C ILE A 115 -4.53 6.09 0.66
N GLN A 116 -5.70 5.73 0.16
CA GLN A 116 -6.73 5.07 0.97
C GLN A 116 -6.86 3.62 0.53
N VAL A 117 -6.80 2.72 1.49
CA VAL A 117 -6.89 1.27 1.26
C VAL A 117 -8.08 0.77 2.03
N THR A 118 -9.10 0.29 1.33
CA THR A 118 -10.27 -0.33 1.95
C THR A 118 -10.14 -1.83 1.82
N ILE A 119 -10.16 -2.52 2.96
CA ILE A 119 -10.00 -3.97 3.07
C ILE A 119 -11.32 -4.55 3.53
N SER A 120 -11.86 -5.48 2.77
CA SER A 120 -13.16 -6.09 3.07
C SER A 120 -13.09 -7.60 2.93
N ASN A 121 -13.81 -8.30 3.81
CA ASN A 121 -14.08 -9.71 3.63
C ASN A 121 -15.56 -10.00 3.87
N LYS A 122 -16.00 -11.16 3.42
CA LYS A 122 -17.33 -11.69 3.72
C LYS A 122 -17.30 -12.32 5.11
N GLU A 123 -18.32 -12.03 5.87
CA GLU A 123 -18.52 -12.64 7.19
C GLU A 123 -19.75 -13.51 7.20
#